data_f97bb9f9d89c33aa675d7c274493fe7f
#
_entry.id   f97bb9f9d89c33aa675d7c274493fe7f
#
_cell.length_a   1.000
_cell.length_b   1.000
_cell.length_c   1.000
_cell.angle_alpha   90.00
_cell.angle_beta   90.00
_cell.angle_gamma   90.00
#
_symmetry.space_group_name_H-M   'P 1'
#
loop_
_entity.id
_entity.type
_entity.pdbx_description
1 polymer ?
#
loop_
_entity_poly.entity_id
_entity_poly.type
_entity_poly.pdbx_seq_one_letter_code
_entity_poly.pdbx_strand_id
1 'polypeptide(L)'
;MIQQSRQANPTEAELRDAFWRQVDVIPDGHKINLCLQCGTCTGSCPVSYAMDITPRQTIALFRAGMLEDILHSRTIWICASCYSCTVRCPVGIKVTDTMYALKRLAMEKKVYPAKFAVHTLSKAFIDNVYKYGRNYELGLGLKYFLKSNVMKLFANTGFALTMFRHGRLGLLPSRIKRVDQVRAIIKRANQIPEA
;
A
#
# COMPACT_ATOMS: atom_id res chain seq x y z
N MET A 1 -20.96 2.23 17.45
CA MET A 1 -20.58 0.82 17.64
C MET A 1 -20.67 0.12 16.30
N ILE A 2 -19.55 -0.03 15.59
CA ILE A 2 -19.49 -0.81 14.36
C ILE A 2 -19.02 -2.18 14.80
N GLN A 3 -19.94 -3.15 14.78
CA GLN A 3 -19.61 -4.55 14.93
C GLN A 3 -18.62 -4.94 13.84
N GLN A 4 -17.35 -5.08 14.21
CA GLN A 4 -16.40 -5.86 13.43
C GLN A 4 -16.84 -7.32 13.60
N SER A 5 -17.61 -7.80 12.60
CA SER A 5 -17.80 -9.25 12.44
C SER A 5 -16.40 -9.87 12.45
N ARG A 6 -16.15 -10.79 13.37
CA ARG A 6 -15.00 -11.69 13.37
C ARG A 6 -15.10 -12.52 12.07
N GLN A 7 -14.55 -12.00 10.98
CA GLN A 7 -14.22 -12.84 9.85
C GLN A 7 -13.11 -13.77 10.35
N ALA A 8 -13.32 -15.07 10.24
CA ALA A 8 -12.28 -16.05 10.51
C ALA A 8 -11.04 -15.63 9.69
N ASN A 9 -9.86 -15.62 10.32
CA ASN A 9 -8.62 -15.35 9.60
C ASN A 9 -8.53 -16.33 8.43
N PRO A 10 -8.24 -15.85 7.21
CA PRO A 10 -8.10 -16.73 6.05
C PRO A 10 -6.96 -17.73 6.31
N THR A 11 -7.14 -18.96 5.86
CA THR A 11 -6.11 -19.97 5.96
C THR A 11 -4.93 -19.64 5.05
N GLU A 12 -3.73 -20.13 5.38
CA GLU A 12 -2.53 -19.91 4.55
C GLU A 12 -2.73 -20.40 3.10
N ALA A 13 -3.46 -21.50 2.91
CA ALA A 13 -3.81 -22.03 1.59
C ALA A 13 -4.68 -21.05 0.79
N GLU A 14 -5.70 -20.46 1.41
CA GLU A 14 -6.58 -19.46 0.78
C GLU A 14 -5.81 -18.17 0.43
N LEU A 15 -4.88 -17.75 1.29
CA LEU A 15 -4.02 -16.61 1.02
C LEU A 15 -3.10 -16.89 -0.18
N ARG A 16 -2.54 -18.10 -0.25
CA ARG A 16 -1.66 -18.51 -1.33
C ARG A 16 -2.37 -18.56 -2.67
N ASP A 17 -3.56 -19.14 -2.72
CA ASP A 17 -4.37 -19.20 -3.95
C ASP A 17 -4.79 -17.79 -4.39
N ALA A 18 -5.18 -16.95 -3.45
CA ALA A 18 -5.51 -15.55 -3.75
C ALA A 18 -4.30 -14.76 -4.24
N PHE A 19 -3.10 -15.03 -3.68
CA PHE A 19 -1.86 -14.40 -4.14
C PHE A 19 -1.50 -14.83 -5.56
N TRP A 20 -1.62 -16.10 -5.90
CA TRP A 20 -1.33 -16.58 -7.25
C TRP A 20 -2.24 -15.92 -8.28
N ARG A 21 -3.52 -15.76 -8.02
CA ARG A 21 -4.42 -14.99 -8.89
C ARG A 21 -3.93 -13.55 -9.13
N GLN A 22 -3.34 -12.91 -8.13
CA GLN A 22 -2.74 -11.57 -8.27
C GLN A 22 -1.41 -11.58 -9.04
N VAL A 23 -0.65 -12.68 -8.96
CA VAL A 23 0.65 -12.85 -9.62
C VAL A 23 0.48 -13.22 -11.09
N ASP A 24 -0.56 -13.96 -11.44
CA ASP A 24 -0.84 -14.40 -12.82
C ASP A 24 -1.08 -13.21 -13.77
N VAL A 25 -1.54 -12.10 -13.25
CA VAL A 25 -1.68 -10.81 -13.99
C VAL A 25 -0.33 -10.16 -14.27
N ILE A 26 0.72 -10.50 -13.51
CA ILE A 26 2.05 -9.91 -13.67
C ILE A 26 2.77 -10.68 -14.79
N PRO A 27 3.22 -10.01 -15.87
CA PRO A 27 4.03 -10.67 -16.89
C PRO A 27 5.24 -11.38 -16.26
N ASP A 28 5.41 -12.66 -16.51
CA ASP A 28 6.45 -13.50 -15.89
C ASP A 28 6.36 -13.67 -14.36
N GLY A 29 5.18 -13.51 -13.78
CA GLY A 29 4.98 -13.53 -12.31
C GLY A 29 5.49 -14.83 -11.65
N HIS A 30 5.33 -15.98 -12.29
CA HIS A 30 5.79 -17.25 -11.72
C HIS A 30 7.32 -17.37 -11.59
N LYS A 31 8.11 -16.48 -12.19
CA LYS A 31 9.56 -16.43 -11.97
C LYS A 31 9.94 -16.24 -10.50
N ILE A 32 9.00 -15.83 -9.63
CA ILE A 32 9.20 -15.78 -8.18
C ILE A 32 9.68 -17.12 -7.61
N ASN A 33 9.23 -18.24 -8.20
CA ASN A 33 9.64 -19.59 -7.78
C ASN A 33 11.10 -19.91 -8.14
N LEU A 34 11.68 -19.22 -9.13
CA LEU A 34 13.04 -19.40 -9.59
C LEU A 34 14.06 -18.59 -8.80
N CYS A 35 13.65 -17.97 -7.71
CA CYS A 35 14.49 -17.10 -6.90
C CYS A 35 15.76 -17.81 -6.40
N LEU A 36 16.92 -17.30 -6.78
CA LEU A 36 18.23 -17.82 -6.38
C LEU A 36 18.63 -17.42 -4.97
N GLN A 37 17.84 -16.57 -4.29
CA GLN A 37 18.16 -16.02 -2.98
C GLN A 37 19.51 -15.25 -2.91
N CYS A 38 19.96 -14.68 -4.03
CA CYS A 38 21.26 -13.98 -4.16
C CYS A 38 21.36 -12.68 -3.36
N GLY A 39 20.24 -12.11 -2.92
CA GLY A 39 20.20 -10.90 -2.09
C GLY A 39 20.32 -9.57 -2.85
N THR A 40 20.52 -9.56 -4.17
CA THR A 40 20.65 -8.34 -4.98
C THR A 40 19.49 -7.38 -4.79
N CYS A 41 18.25 -7.89 -4.69
CA CYS A 41 17.05 -7.09 -4.45
C CYS A 41 17.06 -6.37 -3.09
N THR A 42 17.64 -7.00 -2.05
CA THR A 42 17.82 -6.38 -0.72
C THR A 42 18.94 -5.35 -0.73
N GLY A 43 20.09 -5.70 -1.29
CA GLY A 43 21.23 -4.79 -1.36
C GLY A 43 21.01 -3.54 -2.22
N SER A 44 20.09 -3.62 -3.21
CA SER A 44 19.74 -2.46 -4.04
C SER A 44 18.55 -1.66 -3.53
N CYS A 45 17.89 -2.10 -2.46
CA CYS A 45 16.70 -1.44 -1.93
C CYS A 45 17.08 -0.22 -1.06
N PRO A 46 16.68 1.00 -1.45
CA PRO A 46 17.05 2.22 -0.69
C PRO A 46 16.38 2.33 0.67
N VAL A 47 15.35 1.52 0.93
CA VAL A 47 14.57 1.54 2.18
C VAL A 47 14.66 0.22 2.95
N SER A 48 15.58 -0.68 2.58
CA SER A 48 15.72 -2.00 3.23
C SER A 48 16.02 -1.90 4.74
N TYR A 49 16.70 -0.85 5.17
CA TYR A 49 16.99 -0.59 6.58
C TYR A 49 15.76 -0.29 7.45
N ALA A 50 14.67 0.15 6.83
CA ALA A 50 13.42 0.47 7.53
C ALA A 50 12.39 -0.69 7.47
N MET A 51 12.70 -1.72 6.69
CA MET A 51 11.86 -2.90 6.52
C MET A 51 12.11 -3.90 7.66
N ASP A 52 11.04 -4.50 8.18
CA ASP A 52 11.10 -5.62 9.13
C ASP A 52 11.42 -6.94 8.42
N ILE A 53 11.00 -7.10 7.17
CA ILE A 53 11.33 -8.24 6.30
C ILE A 53 11.92 -7.67 5.00
N THR A 54 13.15 -8.02 4.68
CA THR A 54 13.80 -7.54 3.45
C THR A 54 13.17 -8.14 2.19
N PRO A 55 13.36 -7.54 1.00
CA PRO A 55 12.82 -8.07 -0.25
C PRO A 55 13.20 -9.53 -0.53
N ARG A 56 14.44 -9.93 -0.21
CA ARG A 56 14.87 -11.34 -0.32
C ARG A 56 14.12 -12.25 0.64
N GLN A 57 13.98 -11.82 1.91
CA GLN A 57 13.25 -12.58 2.93
C GLN A 57 11.76 -12.69 2.58
N THR A 58 11.15 -11.67 1.99
CA THR A 58 9.76 -11.74 1.52
C THR A 58 9.56 -12.91 0.54
N ILE A 59 10.48 -13.08 -0.42
CA ILE A 59 10.40 -14.21 -1.37
C ILE A 59 10.70 -15.54 -0.66
N ALA A 60 11.61 -15.57 0.30
CA ALA A 60 11.91 -16.77 1.06
C ALA A 60 10.70 -17.23 1.89
N LEU A 61 10.04 -16.33 2.61
CA LEU A 61 8.84 -16.60 3.39
C LEU A 61 7.66 -17.04 2.51
N PHE A 62 7.48 -16.39 1.35
CA PHE A 62 6.49 -16.84 0.39
C PHE A 62 6.70 -18.30 -0.04
N ARG A 63 7.95 -18.68 -0.35
CA ARG A 63 8.30 -20.05 -0.72
C ARG A 63 8.14 -21.05 0.45
N ALA A 64 8.32 -20.57 1.68
CA ALA A 64 8.09 -21.36 2.89
C ALA A 64 6.60 -21.52 3.24
N GLY A 65 5.68 -20.85 2.52
CA GLY A 65 4.26 -20.87 2.81
C GLY A 65 3.86 -20.01 4.01
N MET A 66 4.62 -18.96 4.32
CA MET A 66 4.40 -18.04 5.44
C MET A 66 3.90 -16.68 4.91
N LEU A 67 2.78 -16.71 4.20
CA LEU A 67 2.23 -15.52 3.54
C LEU A 67 1.58 -14.57 4.54
N GLU A 68 0.96 -15.10 5.58
CA GLU A 68 0.35 -14.30 6.65
C GLU A 68 1.38 -13.39 7.32
N ASP A 69 2.58 -13.90 7.62
CA ASP A 69 3.67 -13.11 8.20
C ASP A 69 4.10 -11.96 7.29
N ILE A 70 4.13 -12.20 5.97
CA ILE A 70 4.45 -11.16 4.99
C ILE A 70 3.37 -10.07 5.00
N LEU A 71 2.09 -10.45 5.03
CA LEU A 71 0.97 -9.50 5.00
C LEU A 71 0.89 -8.66 6.27
N HIS A 72 1.25 -9.24 7.42
CA HIS A 72 1.35 -8.51 8.70
C HIS A 72 2.59 -7.63 8.80
N SER A 73 3.57 -7.80 7.92
CA SER A 73 4.79 -6.99 7.92
C SER A 73 4.53 -5.55 7.43
N ARG A 74 5.39 -4.63 7.86
CA ARG A 74 5.37 -3.25 7.33
C ARG A 74 6.08 -3.13 5.98
N THR A 75 6.86 -4.13 5.60
CA THR A 75 7.72 -4.14 4.41
C THR A 75 6.98 -3.79 3.13
N ILE A 76 5.84 -4.46 2.88
CA ILE A 76 5.06 -4.20 1.67
C ILE A 76 4.58 -2.75 1.59
N TRP A 77 4.33 -2.10 2.73
CA TRP A 77 3.86 -0.72 2.82
C TRP A 77 4.97 0.32 2.70
N ILE A 78 6.18 0.00 3.20
CA ILE A 78 7.37 0.87 3.14
C ILE A 78 7.98 0.88 1.75
N CYS A 79 7.70 -0.13 0.91
CA CYS A 79 8.21 -0.21 -0.45
C CYS A 79 7.99 1.10 -1.22
N ALA A 80 9.10 1.76 -1.60
CA ALA A 80 9.09 3.05 -2.31
C ALA A 80 8.82 2.90 -3.82
N SER A 81 8.58 1.69 -4.31
CA SER A 81 8.27 1.41 -5.73
C SER A 81 9.30 1.95 -6.73
N CYS A 82 10.57 1.95 -6.34
CA CYS A 82 11.66 2.48 -7.17
C CYS A 82 12.15 1.52 -8.27
N TYR A 83 11.65 0.30 -8.33
CA TYR A 83 11.97 -0.77 -9.30
C TYR A 83 13.43 -1.25 -9.29
N SER A 84 14.32 -0.74 -8.46
CA SER A 84 15.74 -1.16 -8.41
C SER A 84 15.90 -2.67 -8.21
N CYS A 85 15.08 -3.28 -7.37
CA CYS A 85 15.09 -4.73 -7.13
C CYS A 85 14.63 -5.55 -8.35
N THR A 86 13.68 -5.02 -9.12
CA THR A 86 13.16 -5.66 -10.35
C THR A 86 14.21 -5.62 -11.46
N VAL A 87 14.79 -4.44 -11.72
CA VAL A 87 15.76 -4.25 -12.81
C VAL A 87 17.05 -5.03 -12.58
N ARG A 88 17.47 -5.17 -11.33
CA ARG A 88 18.73 -5.84 -10.96
C ARG A 88 18.62 -7.33 -10.70
N CYS A 89 17.40 -7.90 -10.80
CA CYS A 89 17.20 -9.32 -10.54
C CYS A 89 17.81 -10.17 -11.67
N PRO A 90 18.78 -11.08 -11.38
CA PRO A 90 19.42 -11.89 -12.42
C PRO A 90 18.46 -12.90 -13.08
N VAL A 91 17.38 -13.24 -12.39
CA VAL A 91 16.32 -14.16 -12.90
C VAL A 91 15.19 -13.39 -13.59
N GLY A 92 15.16 -12.06 -13.46
CA GLY A 92 14.11 -11.20 -14.01
C GLY A 92 12.80 -11.23 -13.20
N ILE A 93 12.86 -11.51 -11.89
CA ILE A 93 11.69 -11.48 -11.02
C ILE A 93 11.21 -10.04 -10.87
N LYS A 94 9.95 -9.80 -11.10
CA LYS A 94 9.30 -8.50 -10.94
C LYS A 94 8.94 -8.23 -9.46
N VAL A 95 9.98 -8.05 -8.64
CA VAL A 95 9.84 -7.94 -7.17
C VAL A 95 8.93 -6.79 -6.76
N THR A 96 9.01 -5.64 -7.44
CA THR A 96 8.15 -4.48 -7.13
C THR A 96 6.68 -4.79 -7.40
N ASP A 97 6.37 -5.43 -8.53
CA ASP A 97 4.99 -5.80 -8.89
C ASP A 97 4.45 -6.87 -7.92
N THR A 98 5.32 -7.78 -7.47
CA THR A 98 5.01 -8.73 -6.40
C THR A 98 4.64 -8.02 -5.10
N MET A 99 5.37 -6.94 -4.70
CA MET A 99 5.00 -6.13 -3.53
C MET A 99 3.64 -5.45 -3.70
N TYR A 100 3.27 -5.04 -4.91
CA TYR A 100 1.93 -4.51 -5.20
C TYR A 100 0.85 -5.58 -5.11
N ALA A 101 1.10 -6.78 -5.61
CA ALA A 101 0.19 -7.93 -5.47
C ALA A 101 -0.06 -8.24 -3.99
N LEU A 102 0.99 -8.25 -3.15
CA LEU A 102 0.87 -8.42 -1.71
C LEU A 102 0.07 -7.30 -1.03
N LYS A 103 0.26 -6.03 -1.45
CA LYS A 103 -0.56 -4.91 -0.94
C LYS A 103 -2.04 -5.08 -1.28
N ARG A 104 -2.37 -5.46 -2.53
CA ARG A 104 -3.76 -5.70 -2.95
C ARG A 104 -4.37 -6.83 -2.14
N LEU A 105 -3.65 -7.95 -2.00
CA LEU A 105 -4.10 -9.08 -1.20
C LEU A 105 -4.35 -8.70 0.26
N ALA A 106 -3.42 -7.94 0.88
CA ALA A 106 -3.57 -7.45 2.25
C ALA A 106 -4.82 -6.60 2.41
N MET A 107 -5.14 -5.75 1.43
CA MET A 107 -6.33 -4.90 1.43
C MET A 107 -7.62 -5.72 1.22
N GLU A 108 -7.62 -6.66 0.29
CA GLU A 108 -8.74 -7.55 -0.03
C GLU A 108 -9.12 -8.42 1.18
N LYS A 109 -8.13 -9.09 1.76
CA LYS A 109 -8.32 -9.99 2.91
C LYS A 109 -8.37 -9.27 4.25
N LYS A 110 -8.12 -7.95 4.27
CA LYS A 110 -8.04 -7.11 5.48
C LYS A 110 -6.98 -7.59 6.50
N VAL A 111 -5.93 -8.23 5.99
CA VAL A 111 -4.78 -8.73 6.77
C VAL A 111 -3.66 -7.70 6.66
N TYR A 112 -3.51 -6.85 7.66
CA TYR A 112 -2.46 -5.82 7.73
C TYR A 112 -2.21 -5.40 9.19
N PRO A 113 -1.06 -4.77 9.50
CA PRO A 113 -0.75 -4.34 10.86
C PRO A 113 -1.80 -3.38 11.43
N ALA A 114 -2.36 -3.69 12.60
CA ALA A 114 -3.51 -2.99 13.19
C ALA A 114 -3.30 -1.48 13.46
N LYS A 115 -2.05 -1.04 13.63
CA LYS A 115 -1.68 0.37 13.94
C LYS A 115 -0.83 1.03 12.86
N PHE A 116 -0.84 0.52 11.64
CA PHE A 116 0.03 1.07 10.60
C PHE A 116 -0.63 2.26 9.89
N ALA A 117 -0.06 3.44 10.12
CA ALA A 117 -0.61 4.72 9.71
C ALA A 117 -0.72 4.91 8.19
N VAL A 118 0.06 4.20 7.38
CA VAL A 118 0.08 4.31 5.91
C VAL A 118 -1.25 3.89 5.29
N HIS A 119 -1.87 2.82 5.78
CA HIS A 119 -3.19 2.40 5.32
C HIS A 119 -4.26 3.50 5.55
N THR A 120 -4.25 4.11 6.75
CA THR A 120 -5.17 5.20 7.09
C THR A 120 -4.96 6.42 6.19
N LEU A 121 -3.69 6.76 5.89
CA LEU A 121 -3.33 7.84 4.99
C LEU A 121 -3.78 7.56 3.55
N SER A 122 -3.50 6.36 3.03
CA SER A 122 -3.90 5.94 1.68
C SER A 122 -5.41 5.99 1.50
N LYS A 123 -6.16 5.48 2.47
CA LYS A 123 -7.62 5.53 2.44
C LYS A 123 -8.15 6.97 2.48
N ALA A 124 -7.62 7.82 3.35
CA ALA A 124 -8.02 9.22 3.43
C ALA A 124 -7.70 9.97 2.12
N PHE A 125 -6.58 9.64 1.46
CA PHE A 125 -6.21 10.20 0.16
C PHE A 125 -7.19 9.78 -0.94
N ILE A 126 -7.51 8.50 -1.05
CA ILE A 126 -8.47 7.98 -2.03
C ILE A 126 -9.85 8.61 -1.83
N ASP A 127 -10.33 8.71 -0.57
CA ASP A 127 -11.59 9.38 -0.23
C ASP A 127 -11.61 10.84 -0.69
N ASN A 128 -10.50 11.58 -0.55
CA ASN A 128 -10.38 12.95 -1.02
C ASN A 128 -10.46 13.04 -2.55
N VAL A 129 -9.71 12.18 -3.26
CA VAL A 129 -9.73 12.13 -4.73
C VAL A 129 -11.14 11.78 -5.23
N TYR A 130 -11.81 10.83 -4.60
CA TYR A 130 -13.19 10.47 -4.94
C TYR A 130 -14.16 11.62 -4.71
N LYS A 131 -13.99 12.40 -3.63
CA LYS A 131 -14.90 13.49 -3.24
C LYS A 131 -14.68 14.76 -4.08
N TYR A 132 -13.41 15.14 -4.29
CA TYR A 132 -13.04 16.45 -4.87
C TYR A 132 -12.41 16.33 -6.27
N GLY A 133 -12.06 15.12 -6.72
CA GLY A 133 -11.31 14.86 -7.96
C GLY A 133 -9.81 15.14 -7.84
N ARG A 134 -9.38 15.68 -6.69
CA ARG A 134 -7.98 15.99 -6.36
C ARG A 134 -7.73 15.86 -4.86
N ASN A 135 -6.47 15.82 -4.45
CA ASN A 135 -6.15 15.87 -3.04
C ASN A 135 -6.45 17.24 -2.43
N TYR A 136 -6.91 17.22 -1.19
CA TYR A 136 -7.11 18.39 -0.33
C TYR A 136 -6.27 18.20 0.93
N GLU A 137 -5.12 18.91 1.00
CA GLU A 137 -4.06 18.65 1.96
C GLU A 137 -4.51 18.83 3.41
N LEU A 138 -5.19 19.94 3.72
CA LEU A 138 -5.69 20.21 5.07
C LEU A 138 -6.70 19.14 5.52
N GLY A 139 -7.65 18.78 4.63
CA GLY A 139 -8.62 17.75 4.92
C GLY A 139 -7.99 16.35 5.05
N LEU A 140 -6.94 16.07 4.27
CA LEU A 140 -6.17 14.84 4.38
C LEU A 140 -5.47 14.75 5.74
N GLY A 141 -4.75 15.80 6.11
CA GLY A 141 -4.04 15.87 7.38
C GLY A 141 -4.99 15.74 8.58
N LEU A 142 -6.10 16.47 8.57
CA LEU A 142 -7.10 16.43 9.64
C LEU A 142 -7.72 15.02 9.77
N LYS A 143 -8.15 14.41 8.67
CA LYS A 143 -8.68 13.03 8.68
C LYS A 143 -7.65 12.00 9.18
N TYR A 144 -6.39 12.16 8.74
CA TYR A 144 -5.31 11.28 9.15
C TYR A 144 -5.05 11.37 10.65
N PHE A 145 -4.89 12.58 11.21
CA PHE A 145 -4.60 12.77 12.63
C PHE A 145 -5.78 12.36 13.52
N LEU A 146 -7.02 12.65 13.11
CA LEU A 146 -8.20 12.22 13.87
C LEU A 146 -8.34 10.69 13.93
N LYS A 147 -7.92 9.97 12.87
CA LYS A 147 -8.00 8.51 12.83
C LYS A 147 -6.77 7.79 13.41
N SER A 148 -5.59 8.43 13.40
CA SER A 148 -4.35 7.81 13.86
C SER A 148 -3.97 8.23 15.28
N ASN A 149 -3.81 9.51 15.54
CA ASN A 149 -3.44 10.02 16.86
C ASN A 149 -3.71 11.53 16.96
N VAL A 150 -4.72 11.90 17.72
CA VAL A 150 -5.14 13.31 17.91
C VAL A 150 -4.04 14.16 18.59
N MET A 151 -3.22 13.56 19.47
CA MET A 151 -2.12 14.29 20.13
C MET A 151 -1.08 14.80 19.11
N LYS A 152 -0.84 14.07 18.04
CA LYS A 152 0.06 14.51 16.96
C LYS A 152 -0.49 15.71 16.17
N LEU A 153 -1.79 15.94 16.18
CA LEU A 153 -2.40 17.11 15.56
C LEU A 153 -1.92 18.38 16.29
N PHE A 154 -1.94 18.37 17.62
CA PHE A 154 -1.47 19.51 18.42
C PHE A 154 0.05 19.70 18.29
N ALA A 155 0.83 18.62 18.26
CA ALA A 155 2.29 18.71 18.10
C ALA A 155 2.72 19.31 16.74
N ASN A 156 1.89 19.20 15.69
CA ASN A 156 2.18 19.71 14.36
C ASN A 156 1.54 21.06 14.03
N THR A 157 0.94 21.75 15.00
CA THR A 157 0.29 23.06 14.77
C THR A 157 1.26 24.13 14.28
N GLY A 158 2.49 24.17 14.80
CA GLY A 158 3.54 25.09 14.34
C GLY A 158 3.91 24.88 12.86
N PHE A 159 4.04 23.63 12.44
CA PHE A 159 4.28 23.29 11.04
C PHE A 159 3.08 23.69 10.14
N ALA A 160 1.86 23.41 10.58
CA ALA A 160 0.64 23.78 9.86
C ALA A 160 0.52 25.31 9.70
N LEU A 161 0.85 26.09 10.76
CA LEU A 161 0.86 27.54 10.71
C LEU A 161 1.90 28.08 9.74
N THR A 162 3.10 27.48 9.72
CA THR A 162 4.16 27.85 8.78
C THR A 162 3.71 27.60 7.34
N MET A 163 3.13 26.43 7.06
CA MET A 163 2.60 26.08 5.72
C MET A 163 1.48 27.06 5.29
N PHE A 164 0.62 27.45 6.24
CA PHE A 164 -0.44 28.44 6.00
C PHE A 164 0.11 29.81 5.66
N ARG A 165 1.10 30.32 6.44
CA ARG A 165 1.75 31.61 6.17
C ARG A 165 2.43 31.67 4.81
N HIS A 166 2.93 30.55 4.30
CA HIS A 166 3.53 30.44 2.98
C HIS A 166 2.50 30.17 1.86
N GLY A 167 1.19 30.25 2.14
CA GLY A 167 0.14 30.05 1.14
C GLY A 167 0.06 28.63 0.58
N ARG A 168 0.68 27.65 1.25
CA ARG A 168 0.73 26.24 0.79
C ARG A 168 -0.42 25.37 1.31
N LEU A 169 -1.21 25.88 2.26
CA LEU A 169 -2.40 25.23 2.78
C LEU A 169 -3.64 26.01 2.35
N GLY A 170 -4.42 25.45 1.44
CA GLY A 170 -5.74 25.98 1.11
C GLY A 170 -6.74 25.66 2.22
N LEU A 171 -7.42 26.68 2.77
CA LEU A 171 -8.46 26.51 3.80
C LEU A 171 -9.71 25.81 3.23
N LEU A 172 -10.04 26.07 1.98
CA LEU A 172 -11.22 25.52 1.32
C LEU A 172 -10.82 24.42 0.32
N PRO A 173 -11.59 23.33 0.25
CA PRO A 173 -11.33 22.28 -0.71
C PRO A 173 -11.58 22.81 -2.12
N SER A 174 -10.55 22.84 -2.95
CA SER A 174 -10.74 23.07 -4.38
C SER A 174 -11.23 21.80 -5.05
N ARG A 175 -12.26 21.93 -5.87
CA ARG A 175 -12.89 20.83 -6.60
C ARG A 175 -12.64 21.00 -8.09
N ILE A 176 -12.31 19.91 -8.79
CA ILE A 176 -12.24 19.94 -10.26
C ILE A 176 -13.62 20.07 -10.88
N LYS A 177 -13.73 20.66 -12.08
CA LYS A 177 -15.02 20.92 -12.73
C LYS A 177 -15.82 19.64 -13.01
N ARG A 178 -15.13 18.52 -13.33
CA ARG A 178 -15.78 17.25 -13.73
C ARG A 178 -15.40 16.08 -12.82
N VAL A 179 -15.72 16.17 -11.55
CA VAL A 179 -15.51 15.11 -10.56
C VAL A 179 -16.30 13.84 -10.90
N ASP A 180 -17.45 13.99 -11.53
CA ASP A 180 -18.29 12.91 -12.04
C ASP A 180 -17.53 11.97 -12.97
N GLN A 181 -16.70 12.52 -13.87
CA GLN A 181 -15.85 11.71 -14.76
C GLN A 181 -14.80 10.90 -14.00
N VAL A 182 -14.12 11.51 -13.03
CA VAL A 182 -13.15 10.80 -12.20
C VAL A 182 -13.81 9.64 -11.44
N ARG A 183 -14.99 9.89 -10.88
CA ARG A 183 -15.78 8.83 -10.21
C ARG A 183 -16.19 7.71 -11.16
N ALA A 184 -16.59 8.06 -12.39
CA ALA A 184 -16.93 7.08 -13.42
C ALA A 184 -15.72 6.22 -13.80
N ILE A 185 -14.54 6.85 -13.98
CA ILE A 185 -13.28 6.14 -14.26
C ILE A 185 -12.94 5.16 -13.13
N ILE A 186 -12.97 5.63 -11.87
CA ILE A 186 -12.68 4.78 -10.70
C ILE A 186 -13.68 3.62 -10.62
N LYS A 187 -14.96 3.91 -10.81
CA LYS A 187 -16.01 2.87 -10.78
C LYS A 187 -15.78 1.82 -11.87
N ARG A 188 -15.44 2.26 -13.08
CA ARG A 188 -15.20 1.36 -14.20
C ARG A 188 -13.91 0.55 -14.01
N ALA A 189 -12.84 1.16 -13.48
CA ALA A 189 -11.62 0.46 -13.15
C ALA A 189 -11.85 -0.66 -12.11
N ASN A 190 -12.69 -0.42 -11.10
CA ASN A 190 -13.05 -1.43 -10.11
C ASN A 190 -13.97 -2.56 -10.64
N GLN A 191 -14.55 -2.38 -11.83
CA GLN A 191 -15.41 -3.38 -12.49
C GLN A 191 -14.65 -4.23 -13.51
N ILE A 192 -13.43 -3.82 -13.90
CA ILE A 192 -12.59 -4.60 -14.78
C ILE A 192 -12.09 -5.79 -13.96
N PRO A 193 -12.43 -7.05 -14.34
CA PRO A 193 -11.84 -8.20 -13.70
C PRO A 193 -10.33 -8.06 -13.81
N GLU A 194 -9.62 -8.27 -12.72
CA GLU A 194 -8.17 -8.40 -12.80
C GLU A 194 -7.89 -9.60 -13.68
N ALA A 195 -7.41 -9.33 -14.94
CA ALA A 195 -7.12 -10.35 -15.93
C ALA A 195 -5.94 -11.22 -15.50
#